data_d06f621bf0436bbb5c5be5629e5d881b
#
_entry.id   d06f621bf0436bbb5c5be5629e5d881b
#
_cell.length_a   1.000
_cell.length_b   1.000
_cell.length_c   1.000
_cell.angle_alpha   90.00
_cell.angle_beta   90.00
_cell.angle_gamma   90.00
#
_symmetry.space_group_name_H-M   'P 1'
#
loop_
_entity.id
_entity.type
_entity.pdbx_description
1 polymer ?
#
loop_
_entity_poly.entity_id
_entity_poly.type
_entity_poly.pdbx_seq_one_letter_code
_entity_poly.pdbx_strand_id
1 'polypeptide(L)'
;MTAKIQDLEQIAAQPEFWNDQAKAQQTLQELNDLKAHIQQYDRWQGSLEDTKAVLELLELDTDESLLQEAETTVTSLNRELDQWELQQLLSGPYDDKGAILTINAGAGGTDAQDWAEMLLRMYTRWAEDRGYKVQLDEISEGDEAGIKSATLEISGRYAYGYLQGEKGTHRLVRISS
;
A
#
# COMPACT_ATOMS: atom_id res chain seq x y z
N MET A 1 5.46 9.24 -21.52
CA MET A 1 6.18 8.86 -20.28
C MET A 1 7.68 8.76 -20.53
N THR A 2 8.15 8.02 -21.50
CA THR A 2 9.58 7.84 -21.85
C THR A 2 10.31 9.17 -22.14
N ALA A 3 9.70 10.09 -22.90
CA ALA A 3 10.27 11.41 -23.17
C ALA A 3 10.51 12.22 -21.88
N LYS A 4 9.57 12.19 -20.93
CA LYS A 4 9.71 12.88 -19.64
C LYS A 4 10.85 12.30 -18.79
N ILE A 5 11.07 11.00 -18.84
CA ILE A 5 12.22 10.37 -18.17
C ILE A 5 13.53 10.89 -18.76
N GLN A 6 13.64 10.93 -20.08
CA GLN A 6 14.84 11.46 -20.75
C GLN A 6 15.11 12.93 -20.38
N ASP A 7 14.08 13.76 -20.33
CA ASP A 7 14.20 15.16 -19.92
C ASP A 7 14.70 15.28 -18.47
N LEU A 8 14.12 14.49 -17.54
CA LEU A 8 14.54 14.50 -16.14
C LEU A 8 15.96 13.95 -15.94
N GLU A 9 16.36 12.93 -16.72
CA GLU A 9 17.74 12.42 -16.73
C GLU A 9 18.74 13.49 -17.23
N GLN A 10 18.39 14.23 -18.27
CA GLN A 10 19.22 15.33 -18.76
C GLN A 10 19.37 16.44 -17.71
N ILE A 11 18.29 16.78 -17.00
CA ILE A 11 18.33 17.75 -15.90
C ILE A 11 19.22 17.23 -14.77
N ALA A 12 19.09 15.97 -14.38
CA ALA A 12 19.88 15.36 -13.32
C ALA A 12 21.39 15.24 -13.65
N ALA A 13 21.72 15.20 -14.94
CA ALA A 13 23.11 15.16 -15.42
C ALA A 13 23.82 16.52 -15.45
N GLN A 14 23.10 17.63 -15.21
CA GLN A 14 23.71 18.97 -15.23
C GLN A 14 24.58 19.19 -13.99
N PRO A 15 25.74 19.84 -14.13
CA PRO A 15 26.66 20.11 -12.98
C PRO A 15 25.99 20.93 -11.85
N GLU A 16 25.04 21.78 -12.22
CA GLU A 16 24.34 22.69 -11.30
C GLU A 16 23.14 22.03 -10.58
N PHE A 17 22.80 20.80 -10.96
CA PHE A 17 21.64 20.06 -10.43
C PHE A 17 21.66 19.96 -8.89
N TRP A 18 22.83 19.79 -8.32
CA TRP A 18 23.02 19.60 -6.88
C TRP A 18 23.06 20.89 -6.07
N ASN A 19 23.05 22.05 -6.72
CA ASN A 19 23.08 23.37 -6.03
C ASN A 19 21.81 23.60 -5.19
N ASP A 20 20.67 23.00 -5.58
CA ASP A 20 19.42 23.01 -4.82
C ASP A 20 19.05 21.57 -4.44
N GLN A 21 19.43 21.20 -3.23
CA GLN A 21 19.27 19.83 -2.72
C GLN A 21 17.79 19.41 -2.64
N ALA A 22 16.88 20.33 -2.28
CA ALA A 22 15.45 20.01 -2.17
C ALA A 22 14.85 19.74 -3.55
N LYS A 23 15.17 20.56 -4.53
CA LYS A 23 14.72 20.39 -5.92
C LYS A 23 15.33 19.14 -6.57
N ALA A 24 16.61 18.88 -6.30
CA ALA A 24 17.29 17.67 -6.77
C ALA A 24 16.62 16.40 -6.24
N GLN A 25 16.33 16.36 -4.94
CA GLN A 25 15.64 15.23 -4.33
C GLN A 25 14.24 15.01 -4.93
N GLN A 26 13.47 16.07 -5.12
CA GLN A 26 12.14 15.98 -5.74
C GLN A 26 12.22 15.46 -7.17
N THR A 27 13.16 15.96 -7.98
CA THR A 27 13.35 15.53 -9.36
C THR A 27 13.77 14.07 -9.45
N LEU A 28 14.68 13.61 -8.58
CA LEU A 28 15.10 12.21 -8.53
C LEU A 28 13.96 11.28 -8.07
N GLN A 29 13.15 11.74 -7.13
CA GLN A 29 11.98 10.98 -6.71
C GLN A 29 10.98 10.81 -7.86
N GLU A 30 10.68 11.89 -8.58
CA GLU A 30 9.79 11.85 -9.76
C GLU A 30 10.35 10.93 -10.86
N LEU A 31 11.66 11.00 -11.11
CA LEU A 31 12.35 10.13 -12.08
C LEU A 31 12.23 8.65 -11.69
N ASN A 32 12.48 8.33 -10.43
CA ASN A 32 12.40 6.97 -9.91
C ASN A 32 10.96 6.45 -9.98
N ASP A 33 9.98 7.27 -9.65
CA ASP A 33 8.56 6.91 -9.72
C ASP A 33 8.13 6.59 -11.16
N LEU A 34 8.54 7.43 -12.13
CA LEU A 34 8.25 7.19 -13.55
C LEU A 34 8.92 5.91 -14.08
N LYS A 35 10.17 5.66 -13.68
CA LYS A 35 10.89 4.42 -14.03
C LYS A 35 10.21 3.19 -13.44
N ALA A 36 9.81 3.26 -12.16
CA ALA A 36 9.08 2.18 -11.50
C ALA A 36 7.75 1.86 -12.19
N HIS A 37 7.02 2.86 -12.65
CA HIS A 37 5.78 2.66 -13.40
C HIS A 37 6.01 1.96 -14.75
N ILE A 38 7.07 2.33 -15.49
CA ILE A 38 7.40 1.65 -16.75
C ILE A 38 7.81 0.21 -16.49
N GLN A 39 8.69 -0.03 -15.52
CA GLN A 39 9.12 -1.39 -15.17
C GLN A 39 7.94 -2.27 -14.72
N GLN A 40 6.99 -1.70 -14.00
CA GLN A 40 5.77 -2.41 -13.59
C GLN A 40 4.92 -2.78 -14.81
N TYR A 41 4.73 -1.83 -15.73
CA TYR A 41 3.98 -2.06 -16.97
C TYR A 41 4.65 -3.16 -17.84
N ASP A 42 5.97 -3.07 -18.04
CA ASP A 42 6.73 -4.04 -18.83
C ASP A 42 6.65 -5.45 -18.21
N ARG A 43 6.67 -5.54 -16.86
CA ARG A 43 6.50 -6.81 -16.15
C ARG A 43 5.11 -7.39 -16.37
N TRP A 44 4.07 -6.59 -16.27
CA TRP A 44 2.69 -7.04 -16.51
C TRP A 44 2.48 -7.50 -17.96
N GLN A 45 3.05 -6.76 -18.91
CA GLN A 45 3.00 -7.12 -20.32
C GLN A 45 3.73 -8.45 -20.57
N GLY A 46 4.91 -8.63 -20.00
CA GLY A 46 5.66 -9.89 -20.09
C GLY A 46 4.85 -11.06 -19.51
N SER A 47 4.30 -10.90 -18.29
CA SER A 47 3.47 -11.96 -17.67
C SER A 47 2.25 -12.31 -18.52
N LEU A 48 1.64 -11.33 -19.18
CA LEU A 48 0.48 -11.55 -20.06
C LEU A 48 0.90 -12.31 -21.35
N GLU A 49 2.05 -11.96 -21.93
CA GLU A 49 2.59 -12.63 -23.10
C GLU A 49 2.99 -14.08 -22.80
N ASP A 50 3.65 -14.31 -21.65
CA ASP A 50 3.99 -15.65 -21.17
C ASP A 50 2.74 -16.50 -20.96
N THR A 51 1.71 -15.94 -20.34
CA THR A 51 0.43 -16.62 -20.12
C THR A 51 -0.25 -16.99 -21.44
N LYS A 52 -0.22 -16.11 -22.44
CA LYS A 52 -0.76 -16.40 -23.77
C LYS A 52 0.00 -17.56 -24.44
N ALA A 53 1.32 -17.56 -24.35
CA ALA A 53 2.13 -18.65 -24.88
C ALA A 53 1.81 -20.00 -24.21
N VAL A 54 1.61 -19.99 -22.87
CA VAL A 54 1.16 -21.19 -22.13
C VAL A 54 -0.20 -21.67 -22.62
N LEU A 55 -1.17 -20.77 -22.83
CA LEU A 55 -2.48 -21.13 -23.35
C LEU A 55 -2.43 -21.74 -24.75
N GLU A 56 -1.56 -21.24 -25.65
CA GLU A 56 -1.34 -21.82 -26.97
C GLU A 56 -0.75 -23.25 -26.89
N LEU A 57 0.13 -23.51 -25.94
CA LEU A 57 0.67 -24.86 -25.70
C LEU A 57 -0.42 -25.81 -25.16
N LEU A 58 -1.30 -25.34 -24.27
CA LEU A 58 -2.41 -26.13 -23.73
C LEU A 58 -3.48 -26.50 -24.78
N GLU A 59 -3.57 -25.73 -25.87
CA GLU A 59 -4.43 -26.11 -27.01
C GLU A 59 -3.87 -27.34 -27.78
N LEU A 60 -2.54 -27.59 -27.72
CA LEU A 60 -1.89 -28.68 -28.39
C LEU A 60 -1.84 -29.96 -27.54
N ASP A 61 -1.63 -29.79 -26.24
CA ASP A 61 -1.59 -30.89 -25.26
C ASP A 61 -2.06 -30.42 -23.91
N THR A 62 -2.89 -31.22 -23.24
CA THR A 62 -3.48 -30.87 -21.96
C THR A 62 -2.50 -31.18 -20.82
N ASP A 63 -1.93 -30.14 -20.22
CA ASP A 63 -1.08 -30.24 -19.04
C ASP A 63 -1.71 -29.46 -17.87
N GLU A 64 -2.18 -30.20 -16.86
CA GLU A 64 -2.86 -29.62 -15.69
C GLU A 64 -1.91 -28.72 -14.87
N SER A 65 -0.62 -29.01 -14.85
CA SER A 65 0.39 -28.21 -14.16
C SER A 65 0.56 -26.84 -14.82
N LEU A 66 0.64 -26.80 -16.14
CA LEU A 66 0.72 -25.56 -16.90
C LEU A 66 -0.55 -24.73 -16.79
N LEU A 67 -1.73 -25.37 -16.74
CA LEU A 67 -3.00 -24.68 -16.52
C LEU A 67 -3.02 -24.01 -15.15
N GLN A 68 -2.61 -24.72 -14.10
CA GLN A 68 -2.59 -24.19 -12.75
C GLN A 68 -1.58 -23.01 -12.60
N GLU A 69 -0.44 -23.08 -13.29
CA GLU A 69 0.53 -21.99 -13.34
C GLU A 69 -0.06 -20.76 -14.02
N ALA A 70 -0.72 -20.92 -15.17
CA ALA A 70 -1.39 -19.83 -15.87
C ALA A 70 -2.50 -19.18 -15.02
N GLU A 71 -3.34 -19.96 -14.36
CA GLU A 71 -4.39 -19.47 -13.46
C GLU A 71 -3.80 -18.67 -12.28
N THR A 72 -2.71 -19.17 -11.72
CA THR A 72 -2.01 -18.49 -10.62
C THR A 72 -1.45 -17.14 -11.09
N THR A 73 -0.82 -17.12 -12.26
CA THR A 73 -0.24 -15.91 -12.85
C THR A 73 -1.32 -14.87 -13.15
N VAL A 74 -2.42 -15.27 -13.78
CA VAL A 74 -3.55 -14.37 -14.09
C VAL A 74 -4.18 -13.82 -12.82
N THR A 75 -4.36 -14.66 -11.81
CA THR A 75 -4.94 -14.25 -10.51
C THR A 75 -4.04 -13.22 -9.82
N SER A 76 -2.72 -13.45 -9.82
CA SER A 76 -1.75 -12.50 -9.28
C SER A 76 -1.76 -11.17 -10.04
N LEU A 77 -1.77 -11.24 -11.37
CA LEU A 77 -1.80 -10.07 -12.25
C LEU A 77 -3.07 -9.22 -12.01
N ASN A 78 -4.24 -9.84 -11.93
CA ASN A 78 -5.48 -9.14 -11.64
C ASN A 78 -5.42 -8.44 -10.27
N ARG A 79 -4.91 -9.12 -9.24
CA ARG A 79 -4.75 -8.52 -7.92
C ARG A 79 -3.80 -7.33 -7.92
N GLU A 80 -2.70 -7.39 -8.66
CA GLU A 80 -1.76 -6.28 -8.80
C GLU A 80 -2.39 -5.09 -9.55
N LEU A 81 -3.18 -5.35 -10.59
CA LEU A 81 -3.91 -4.33 -11.35
C LEU A 81 -4.97 -3.65 -10.48
N ASP A 82 -5.76 -4.40 -9.72
CA ASP A 82 -6.76 -3.86 -8.79
C ASP A 82 -6.10 -2.93 -7.75
N GLN A 83 -4.94 -3.34 -7.23
CA GLN A 83 -4.18 -2.50 -6.29
C GLN A 83 -3.66 -1.22 -6.96
N TRP A 84 -3.19 -1.32 -8.19
CA TRP A 84 -2.70 -0.17 -8.94
C TRP A 84 -3.83 0.80 -9.30
N GLU A 85 -4.99 0.29 -9.73
CA GLU A 85 -6.17 1.12 -9.98
C GLU A 85 -6.60 1.88 -8.73
N LEU A 86 -6.61 1.19 -7.57
CA LEU A 86 -6.93 1.83 -6.30
C LEU A 86 -5.94 2.96 -5.97
N GLN A 87 -4.64 2.75 -6.22
CA GLN A 87 -3.63 3.80 -6.02
C GLN A 87 -3.84 5.01 -6.95
N GLN A 88 -4.32 4.79 -8.19
CA GLN A 88 -4.64 5.90 -9.10
C GLN A 88 -5.82 6.77 -8.61
N LEU A 89 -6.71 6.20 -7.81
CA LEU A 89 -7.80 6.94 -7.18
C LEU A 89 -7.32 7.82 -6.01
N LEU A 90 -6.17 7.49 -5.41
CA LEU A 90 -5.55 8.23 -4.33
C LEU A 90 -4.75 9.42 -4.89
N SER A 91 -5.46 10.48 -5.28
CA SER A 91 -4.90 11.68 -5.94
C SER A 91 -4.98 12.95 -5.08
N GLY A 92 -5.36 12.83 -3.81
CA GLY A 92 -5.39 13.94 -2.87
C GLY A 92 -3.98 14.43 -2.49
N PRO A 93 -3.84 15.65 -1.98
CA PRO A 93 -2.54 16.30 -1.73
C PRO A 93 -1.69 15.60 -0.67
N TYR A 94 -2.29 14.73 0.13
CA TYR A 94 -1.61 13.98 1.20
C TYR A 94 -1.70 12.46 1.02
N ASP A 95 -2.39 11.98 -0.01
CA ASP A 95 -2.68 10.56 -0.19
C ASP A 95 -1.40 9.72 -0.35
N ASP A 96 -0.34 10.29 -0.91
CA ASP A 96 0.96 9.64 -1.10
C ASP A 96 1.84 9.58 0.16
N LYS A 97 1.38 10.14 1.28
CA LYS A 97 2.14 10.26 2.52
C LYS A 97 1.93 9.08 3.47
N GLY A 98 2.82 8.98 4.47
CA GLY A 98 2.61 8.18 5.66
C GLY A 98 1.44 8.70 6.50
N ALA A 99 0.99 7.94 7.48
CA ALA A 99 -0.13 8.28 8.33
C ALA A 99 0.22 8.20 9.81
N ILE A 100 -0.41 9.08 10.59
CA ILE A 100 -0.52 8.92 12.04
C ILE A 100 -1.96 8.49 12.33
N LEU A 101 -2.12 7.31 12.91
CA LEU A 101 -3.41 6.76 13.29
C LEU A 101 -3.57 6.77 14.80
N THR A 102 -4.56 7.50 15.30
CA THR A 102 -4.90 7.52 16.71
C THR A 102 -6.23 6.79 16.92
N ILE A 103 -6.23 5.84 17.83
CA ILE A 103 -7.40 5.05 18.25
C ILE A 103 -7.74 5.46 19.68
N ASN A 104 -9.01 5.78 19.94
CA ASN A 104 -9.51 6.12 21.26
C ASN A 104 -10.71 5.24 21.59
N ALA A 105 -10.71 4.64 22.77
CA ALA A 105 -11.87 3.92 23.27
C ALA A 105 -13.06 4.88 23.47
N GLY A 106 -14.25 4.45 23.10
CA GLY A 106 -15.49 5.19 23.34
C GLY A 106 -15.98 5.05 24.78
N ALA A 107 -17.19 5.55 25.05
CA ALA A 107 -17.81 5.57 26.38
C ALA A 107 -18.32 4.20 26.89
N GLY A 108 -17.97 3.10 26.23
CA GLY A 108 -18.49 1.75 26.52
C GLY A 108 -17.76 0.97 27.63
N GLY A 109 -16.90 1.62 28.44
CA GLY A 109 -16.14 0.94 29.50
C GLY A 109 -15.17 -0.11 28.96
N THR A 110 -15.01 -1.23 29.67
CA THR A 110 -14.08 -2.32 29.34
C THR A 110 -14.31 -2.89 27.94
N ASP A 111 -15.55 -3.06 27.48
CA ASP A 111 -15.87 -3.53 26.12
C ASP A 111 -15.34 -2.58 25.04
N ALA A 112 -15.39 -1.27 25.26
CA ALA A 112 -14.86 -0.29 24.30
C ALA A 112 -13.34 -0.29 24.30
N GLN A 113 -12.70 -0.52 25.45
CA GLN A 113 -11.25 -0.62 25.59
C GLN A 113 -10.71 -1.88 24.91
N ASP A 114 -11.40 -3.02 25.05
CA ASP A 114 -11.09 -4.26 24.36
C ASP A 114 -11.24 -4.11 22.84
N TRP A 115 -12.33 -3.46 22.39
CA TRP A 115 -12.52 -3.17 20.97
C TRP A 115 -11.42 -2.26 20.39
N ALA A 116 -10.99 -1.25 21.13
CA ALA A 116 -9.89 -0.38 20.71
C ALA A 116 -8.58 -1.16 20.55
N GLU A 117 -8.28 -2.12 21.43
CA GLU A 117 -7.12 -3.01 21.29
C GLU A 117 -7.24 -3.93 20.07
N MET A 118 -8.43 -4.45 19.78
CA MET A 118 -8.66 -5.25 18.58
C MET A 118 -8.41 -4.43 17.32
N LEU A 119 -8.84 -3.17 17.26
CA LEU A 119 -8.58 -2.25 16.16
C LEU A 119 -7.08 -1.94 16.02
N LEU A 120 -6.38 -1.68 17.12
CA LEU A 120 -4.94 -1.48 17.12
C LEU A 120 -4.22 -2.65 16.45
N ARG A 121 -4.56 -3.87 16.84
CA ARG A 121 -4.00 -5.10 16.29
C ARG A 121 -4.36 -5.29 14.81
N MET A 122 -5.59 -4.97 14.43
CA MET A 122 -6.06 -5.05 13.03
C MET A 122 -5.25 -4.11 12.13
N TYR A 123 -5.12 -2.83 12.50
CA TYR A 123 -4.40 -1.85 11.68
C TYR A 123 -2.90 -2.10 11.65
N THR A 124 -2.31 -2.58 12.75
CA THR A 124 -0.90 -2.97 12.77
C THR A 124 -0.63 -4.09 11.77
N ARG A 125 -1.42 -5.18 11.80
CA ARG A 125 -1.27 -6.29 10.85
C ARG A 125 -1.52 -5.86 9.41
N TRP A 126 -2.55 -5.06 9.18
CA TRP A 126 -2.84 -4.53 7.84
C TRP A 126 -1.64 -3.74 7.28
N ALA A 127 -1.00 -2.94 8.10
CA ALA A 127 0.14 -2.14 7.68
C ALA A 127 1.39 -3.02 7.43
N GLU A 128 1.65 -4.00 8.30
CA GLU A 128 2.74 -4.97 8.15
C GLU A 128 2.56 -5.83 6.89
N ASP A 129 1.36 -6.34 6.63
CA ASP A 129 1.03 -7.13 5.43
C ASP A 129 1.25 -6.35 4.12
N ARG A 130 1.17 -5.02 4.17
CA ARG A 130 1.47 -4.12 3.05
C ARG A 130 2.93 -3.69 2.99
N GLY A 131 3.77 -4.18 3.90
CA GLY A 131 5.19 -3.82 3.97
C GLY A 131 5.45 -2.41 4.48
N TYR A 132 4.50 -1.79 5.17
CA TYR A 132 4.70 -0.50 5.83
C TYR A 132 5.49 -0.68 7.12
N LYS A 133 6.31 0.33 7.45
CA LYS A 133 6.96 0.38 8.75
C LYS A 133 5.96 0.97 9.75
N VAL A 134 5.69 0.20 10.81
CA VAL A 134 4.78 0.61 11.89
C VAL A 134 5.58 0.89 13.15
N GLN A 135 5.30 2.02 13.79
CA GLN A 135 5.84 2.39 15.08
C GLN A 135 4.70 2.76 16.02
N LEU A 136 4.68 2.14 17.19
CA LEU A 136 3.77 2.52 18.27
C LEU A 136 4.42 3.68 19.04
N ASP A 137 3.83 4.87 18.93
CA ASP A 137 4.37 6.07 19.56
C ASP A 137 3.85 6.24 20.98
N GLU A 138 2.56 5.97 21.19
CA GLU A 138 1.92 6.13 22.49
C GLU A 138 0.86 5.05 22.67
N ILE A 139 0.75 4.54 23.89
CA ILE A 139 -0.32 3.64 24.32
C ILE A 139 -0.75 3.99 25.75
N SER A 140 -2.06 4.02 25.97
CA SER A 140 -2.66 4.14 27.30
C SER A 140 -3.49 2.90 27.57
N GLU A 141 -3.08 2.10 28.53
CA GLU A 141 -3.74 0.85 28.88
C GLU A 141 -5.13 1.08 29.48
N GLY A 142 -6.00 0.10 29.31
CA GLY A 142 -7.32 0.07 29.94
C GLY A 142 -7.23 -0.14 31.46
N ASP A 143 -8.34 0.06 32.16
CA ASP A 143 -8.37 -0.10 33.61
C ASP A 143 -8.35 -1.58 34.04
N GLU A 144 -8.98 -2.46 33.28
CA GLU A 144 -9.07 -3.91 33.53
C GLU A 144 -8.59 -4.73 32.33
N ALA A 145 -8.90 -4.27 31.12
CA ALA A 145 -8.49 -4.92 29.86
C ALA A 145 -8.50 -3.92 28.70
N GLY A 146 -7.80 -4.26 27.62
CA GLY A 146 -7.74 -3.44 26.43
C GLY A 146 -6.96 -2.13 26.60
N ILE A 147 -7.24 -1.16 25.74
CA ILE A 147 -6.56 0.14 25.73
C ILE A 147 -7.55 1.31 25.75
N LYS A 148 -7.17 2.41 26.42
CA LYS A 148 -7.89 3.69 26.37
C LYS A 148 -7.59 4.44 25.09
N SER A 149 -6.32 4.45 24.70
CA SER A 149 -5.88 5.06 23.44
C SER A 149 -4.57 4.45 22.97
N ALA A 150 -4.34 4.55 21.66
CA ALA A 150 -3.04 4.26 21.05
C ALA A 150 -2.81 5.16 19.84
N THR A 151 -1.54 5.50 19.59
CA THR A 151 -1.12 6.25 18.41
C THR A 151 -0.04 5.44 17.67
N LEU A 152 -0.30 5.17 16.40
CA LEU A 152 0.61 4.50 15.47
C LEU A 152 1.13 5.49 14.44
N GLU A 153 2.44 5.52 14.24
CA GLU A 153 3.05 6.07 13.04
C GLU A 153 3.20 4.95 11.99
N ILE A 154 2.59 5.14 10.83
CA ILE A 154 2.61 4.19 9.71
C ILE A 154 3.36 4.85 8.55
N SER A 155 4.62 4.47 8.39
CA SER A 155 5.51 5.03 7.37
C SER A 155 5.46 4.17 6.12
N GLY A 156 4.96 4.74 5.03
CA GLY A 156 4.86 4.10 3.72
C GLY A 156 4.06 4.93 2.74
N ARG A 157 4.29 4.70 1.46
CA ARG A 157 3.59 5.44 0.41
C ARG A 157 2.12 5.05 0.37
N TYR A 158 1.23 6.02 0.29
CA TYR A 158 -0.22 5.89 0.29
C TYR A 158 -0.84 5.41 1.62
N ALA A 159 -0.10 5.32 2.71
CA ALA A 159 -0.68 4.92 3.99
C ALA A 159 -1.80 5.88 4.43
N TYR A 160 -1.61 7.20 4.28
CA TYR A 160 -2.65 8.19 4.56
C TYR A 160 -3.86 8.03 3.64
N GLY A 161 -3.62 7.88 2.33
CA GLY A 161 -4.69 7.74 1.34
C GLY A 161 -5.62 6.57 1.64
N TYR A 162 -5.07 5.43 2.05
CA TYR A 162 -5.87 4.26 2.46
C TYR A 162 -6.61 4.48 3.77
N LEU A 163 -5.98 5.13 4.75
CA LEU A 163 -6.50 5.24 6.11
C LEU A 163 -7.42 6.43 6.32
N GLN A 164 -7.40 7.46 5.46
CA GLN A 164 -8.23 8.65 5.64
C GLN A 164 -9.73 8.34 5.70
N GLY A 165 -10.17 7.31 4.97
CA GLY A 165 -11.56 6.85 4.98
C GLY A 165 -11.99 6.15 6.27
N GLU A 166 -11.03 5.70 7.08
CA GLU A 166 -11.27 5.04 8.36
C GLU A 166 -11.57 6.02 9.50
N LYS A 167 -11.43 7.32 9.26
CA LYS A 167 -11.73 8.34 10.27
C LYS A 167 -13.20 8.33 10.64
N GLY A 168 -13.50 7.95 11.89
CA GLY A 168 -14.88 7.93 12.38
C GLY A 168 -15.08 7.03 13.59
N THR A 169 -16.34 6.74 13.89
CA THR A 169 -16.71 5.86 15.00
C THR A 169 -16.84 4.41 14.49
N HIS A 170 -16.01 3.54 15.03
CA HIS A 170 -16.03 2.11 14.75
C HIS A 170 -16.92 1.40 15.77
N ARG A 171 -18.00 0.78 15.30
CA ARG A 171 -18.97 0.10 16.14
C ARG A 171 -18.81 -1.42 16.04
N LEU A 172 -18.58 -2.05 17.18
CA LEU A 172 -18.64 -3.51 17.31
C LEU A 172 -20.05 -3.98 17.64
N VAL A 173 -20.56 -4.96 16.91
CA VAL A 173 -21.81 -5.65 17.22
C VAL A 173 -21.46 -7.10 17.54
N ARG A 174 -21.43 -7.43 18.81
CA ARG A 174 -21.20 -8.79 19.31
C ARG A 174 -22.02 -9.05 20.56
N ILE A 175 -22.15 -10.31 20.96
CA ILE A 175 -22.66 -10.66 22.28
C ILE A 175 -21.54 -10.31 23.27
N SER A 176 -21.87 -9.48 24.27
CA SER A 176 -20.95 -9.17 25.39
C SER A 176 -20.77 -10.42 26.25
N SER A 177 -19.55 -10.71 26.64
CA SER A 177 -19.19 -11.83 27.53
C SER A 177 -19.43 -11.44 28.98
#